data_a118539b8f10cfd718cf5dceeda6f7c9
#
_entry.id   a118539b8f10cfd718cf5dceeda6f7c9
#
_cell.length_a   1.000
_cell.length_b   1.000
_cell.length_c   1.000
_cell.angle_alpha   90.00
_cell.angle_beta   90.00
_cell.angle_gamma   90.00
#
_symmetry.space_group_name_H-M   'P 1'
#
loop_
_entity.id
_entity.type
_entity.pdbx_description
1 polymer ?
#
loop_
_entity_poly.entity_id
_entity_poly.type
_entity_poly.pdbx_seq_one_letter_code
_entity_poly.pdbx_strand_id
1 'polypeptide(L)'
;QMCIRDRLASEQHQLWGHALHPTPKSREGISHDDLLTCSPEVGARFQLHWFKVDPTLIRHQGEDPRSTLRQLSGREGAYPCHPWEVARVLADPLVQRAQQQGLITYLGPLGQAMYPTSSVRTLYHPQMAYFMKFSMHVRLTNCVRKNAWYELDSAVALTHLLGPIMSELATQQPGFMLMPEPCATSLDLSALGTLEEAREVTECFGIVYRENLSVAERERYQPQVAMALFTWDQQGRSVCRPQVQRYADNTGLTIEQATLNWLDAYAGQMLGGVLYCLFRQGVALEPHLQNTVIGFAENGLPSQVWIRDLEGTKLVPEIWPAERLSALDERTRSSVYYSAQKAWQRVGYCALVNNLGEAIFHLANGSGMLEQQLWDRIGDLLP
;
A
#
# COMPACT_ATOMS: atom_id res chain seq x y z
N GLN A 1 9.40 25.66 -4.41
CA GLN A 1 8.55 25.08 -3.37
C GLN A 1 7.77 23.93 -4.01
N MET A 2 8.23 22.70 -3.79
CA MET A 2 7.50 21.53 -4.22
C MET A 2 6.34 21.33 -3.23
N CYS A 3 5.16 21.77 -3.60
CA CYS A 3 3.96 21.56 -2.81
C CYS A 3 3.52 20.11 -3.07
N ILE A 4 3.52 19.27 -2.05
CA ILE A 4 2.97 17.91 -2.13
C ILE A 4 1.45 18.09 -2.25
N ARG A 5 0.97 18.31 -3.46
CA ARG A 5 -0.46 18.59 -3.72
C ARG A 5 -1.18 17.44 -4.39
N ASP A 6 -0.46 16.43 -4.87
CA ASP A 6 -1.08 15.28 -5.50
C ASP A 6 -0.63 13.95 -4.88
N ARG A 7 -1.36 12.90 -5.18
CA ARG A 7 -1.12 11.56 -4.68
C ARG A 7 0.28 11.07 -5.05
N LEU A 8 0.71 11.31 -6.29
CA LEU A 8 1.99 10.86 -6.78
C LEU A 8 3.14 11.52 -6.02
N ALA A 9 3.06 12.83 -5.82
CA ALA A 9 4.08 13.56 -5.06
C ALA A 9 4.21 13.02 -3.64
N SER A 10 3.10 12.72 -2.96
CA SER A 10 3.13 12.13 -1.62
C SER A 10 3.74 10.72 -1.58
N GLU A 11 3.62 9.94 -2.66
CA GLU A 11 4.26 8.62 -2.76
C GLU A 11 5.76 8.70 -3.01
N GLN A 12 6.23 9.72 -3.73
CA GLN A 12 7.63 9.82 -4.18
C GLN A 12 8.52 10.69 -3.30
N HIS A 13 7.99 11.70 -2.61
CA HIS A 13 8.80 12.65 -1.84
C HIS A 13 9.10 12.22 -0.39
N GLN A 14 9.12 10.93 -0.11
CA GLN A 14 9.43 10.39 1.22
C GLN A 14 10.93 10.17 1.39
N LEU A 15 11.68 11.24 1.55
CA LEU A 15 13.14 11.21 1.58
C LEU A 15 13.70 10.46 2.80
N TRP A 16 13.06 10.60 3.95
CA TRP A 16 13.55 10.06 5.23
C TRP A 16 13.13 8.61 5.49
N GLY A 17 12.13 8.12 4.75
CA GLY A 17 11.61 6.78 4.91
C GLY A 17 10.67 6.61 6.11
N HIS A 18 10.53 5.37 6.54
CA HIS A 18 9.60 5.02 7.60
C HIS A 18 10.16 5.44 8.97
N ALA A 19 9.45 6.30 9.68
CA ALA A 19 9.78 6.68 11.05
C ALA A 19 9.88 5.43 11.95
N LEU A 20 10.75 5.47 12.96
CA LEU A 20 11.01 4.40 13.91
C LEU A 20 11.57 3.09 13.30
N HIS A 21 11.89 3.06 12.01
CA HIS A 21 12.56 1.91 11.42
C HIS A 21 14.08 2.12 11.43
N PRO A 22 14.88 1.15 11.92
CA PRO A 22 16.34 1.34 12.06
C PRO A 22 17.07 1.47 10.71
N THR A 23 16.49 0.93 9.63
CA THR A 23 17.06 0.96 8.28
C THR A 23 15.98 1.31 7.24
N PRO A 24 15.35 2.49 7.32
CA PRO A 24 14.11 2.77 6.59
C PRO A 24 14.28 2.83 5.06
N LYS A 25 15.50 3.01 4.56
CA LYS A 25 15.85 3.11 3.14
C LYS A 25 16.82 2.03 2.67
N SER A 26 17.10 1.02 3.50
CA SER A 26 18.00 -0.07 3.11
C SER A 26 17.45 -0.85 1.91
N ARG A 27 18.30 -1.05 0.92
CA ARG A 27 18.04 -1.79 -0.31
C ARG A 27 19.29 -2.57 -0.68
N GLU A 28 19.26 -3.89 -0.47
CA GLU A 28 20.38 -4.76 -0.74
C GLU A 28 20.17 -5.52 -2.05
N GLY A 29 21.24 -5.70 -2.82
CA GLY A 29 21.20 -6.47 -4.07
C GLY A 29 20.82 -5.65 -5.31
N ILE A 30 20.93 -4.31 -5.25
CA ILE A 30 20.62 -3.39 -6.35
C ILE A 30 21.87 -2.59 -6.72
N SER A 31 22.09 -2.36 -8.01
CA SER A 31 23.15 -1.46 -8.51
C SER A 31 22.80 0.01 -8.22
N HIS A 32 23.81 0.87 -8.23
CA HIS A 32 23.61 2.32 -8.07
C HIS A 32 22.75 2.90 -9.22
N ASP A 33 22.96 2.44 -10.44
CA ASP A 33 22.21 2.90 -11.60
C ASP A 33 20.73 2.49 -11.53
N ASP A 34 20.44 1.28 -11.06
CA ASP A 34 19.07 0.84 -10.82
C ASP A 34 18.38 1.69 -9.75
N LEU A 35 19.10 2.06 -8.67
CA LEU A 35 18.57 2.97 -7.65
C LEU A 35 18.15 4.30 -8.25
N LEU A 36 18.97 4.90 -9.12
CA LEU A 36 18.67 6.18 -9.77
C LEU A 36 17.51 6.10 -10.76
N THR A 37 17.32 4.96 -11.41
CA THR A 37 16.30 4.80 -12.46
C THR A 37 14.94 4.38 -11.94
N CYS A 38 14.85 3.71 -10.79
CA CYS A 38 13.61 3.12 -10.31
C CYS A 38 13.19 3.53 -8.89
N SER A 39 13.96 4.40 -8.21
CA SER A 39 13.61 4.83 -6.86
C SER A 39 12.59 5.97 -6.85
N PRO A 40 11.57 5.93 -5.98
CA PRO A 40 10.59 7.00 -5.87
C PRO A 40 11.22 8.34 -5.46
N GLU A 41 12.24 8.34 -4.61
CA GLU A 41 12.88 9.53 -4.05
C GLU A 41 13.55 10.42 -5.10
N VAL A 42 13.92 9.86 -6.24
CA VAL A 42 14.47 10.62 -7.37
C VAL A 42 13.40 11.03 -8.39
N GLY A 43 12.12 10.82 -8.05
CA GLY A 43 11.02 11.10 -8.97
C GLY A 43 11.00 10.17 -10.17
N ALA A 44 11.48 8.94 -10.00
CA ALA A 44 11.60 7.98 -11.09
C ALA A 44 10.26 7.72 -11.78
N ARG A 45 10.35 7.52 -13.08
CA ARG A 45 9.27 6.96 -13.91
C ARG A 45 9.92 6.06 -14.96
N PHE A 46 9.35 4.90 -15.21
CA PHE A 46 9.90 3.95 -16.14
C PHE A 46 8.82 3.10 -16.79
N GLN A 47 9.12 2.58 -17.98
CA GLN A 47 8.28 1.59 -18.63
C GLN A 47 8.53 0.23 -17.99
N LEU A 48 7.45 -0.54 -17.81
CA LEU A 48 7.56 -1.95 -17.48
C LEU A 48 8.17 -2.71 -18.66
N HIS A 49 8.84 -3.80 -18.36
CA HIS A 49 9.21 -4.78 -19.36
C HIS A 49 8.05 -5.76 -19.56
N TRP A 50 7.87 -6.22 -20.79
CA TRP A 50 6.73 -7.02 -21.13
C TRP A 50 7.13 -8.32 -21.80
N PHE A 51 6.31 -9.32 -21.56
CA PHE A 51 6.41 -10.63 -22.19
C PHE A 51 5.09 -10.93 -22.87
N LYS A 52 5.11 -11.43 -24.10
CA LYS A 52 3.97 -12.13 -24.70
C LYS A 52 3.95 -13.52 -24.06
N VAL A 53 2.86 -13.88 -23.42
CA VAL A 53 2.72 -15.13 -22.66
C VAL A 53 1.54 -15.91 -23.19
N ASP A 54 1.71 -17.22 -23.37
CA ASP A 54 0.60 -18.11 -23.68
C ASP A 54 -0.42 -18.05 -22.53
N PRO A 55 -1.72 -17.82 -22.82
CA PRO A 55 -2.74 -17.66 -21.78
C PRO A 55 -2.84 -18.84 -20.80
N THR A 56 -2.45 -20.05 -21.22
CA THR A 56 -2.49 -21.27 -20.39
C THR A 56 -1.47 -21.24 -19.26
N LEU A 57 -0.44 -20.39 -19.36
CA LEU A 57 0.57 -20.19 -18.31
C LEU A 57 0.18 -19.13 -17.29
N ILE A 58 -0.84 -18.33 -17.56
CA ILE A 58 -1.23 -17.25 -16.65
C ILE A 58 -2.07 -17.82 -15.52
N ARG A 59 -1.53 -17.75 -14.31
CA ARG A 59 -2.24 -18.03 -13.08
C ARG A 59 -2.93 -16.75 -12.59
N HIS A 60 -4.21 -16.86 -12.26
CA HIS A 60 -5.06 -15.71 -11.95
C HIS A 60 -5.98 -16.02 -10.78
N GLN A 61 -6.23 -15.02 -9.92
CA GLN A 61 -7.18 -15.06 -8.83
C GLN A 61 -7.95 -13.73 -8.74
N GLY A 62 -9.26 -13.80 -8.51
CA GLY A 62 -10.14 -12.64 -8.38
C GLY A 62 -10.54 -12.01 -9.72
N GLU A 63 -10.59 -10.67 -9.76
CA GLU A 63 -10.99 -9.91 -10.94
C GLU A 63 -10.00 -10.04 -12.10
N ASP A 64 -10.45 -9.71 -13.31
CA ASP A 64 -9.63 -9.84 -14.51
C ASP A 64 -8.90 -8.53 -14.84
N PRO A 65 -7.55 -8.45 -14.71
CA PRO A 65 -6.79 -7.24 -14.96
C PRO A 65 -6.40 -7.04 -16.43
N ARG A 66 -6.81 -7.92 -17.36
CA ARG A 66 -6.34 -7.90 -18.78
C ARG A 66 -6.62 -6.58 -19.48
N SER A 67 -7.75 -5.92 -19.18
CA SER A 67 -8.07 -4.61 -19.75
C SER A 67 -7.05 -3.55 -19.34
N THR A 68 -6.67 -3.53 -18.06
CA THR A 68 -5.63 -2.63 -17.52
C THR A 68 -4.26 -2.92 -18.13
N LEU A 69 -3.88 -4.21 -18.22
CA LEU A 69 -2.61 -4.61 -18.83
C LEU A 69 -2.53 -4.22 -20.31
N ARG A 70 -3.62 -4.40 -21.05
CA ARG A 70 -3.71 -3.96 -22.44
C ARG A 70 -3.61 -2.44 -22.57
N GLN A 71 -4.28 -1.70 -21.70
CA GLN A 71 -4.22 -0.24 -21.69
C GLN A 71 -2.80 0.27 -21.39
N LEU A 72 -2.09 -0.37 -20.46
CA LEU A 72 -0.72 -0.02 -20.10
C LEU A 72 0.28 -0.37 -21.21
N SER A 73 0.22 -1.59 -21.74
CA SER A 73 1.18 -2.10 -22.72
C SER A 73 0.90 -1.63 -24.15
N GLY A 74 -0.36 -1.31 -24.47
CA GLY A 74 -0.83 -1.12 -25.85
C GLY A 74 -0.92 -2.44 -26.64
N ARG A 75 -0.80 -3.61 -25.99
CA ARG A 75 -0.78 -4.94 -26.64
C ARG A 75 -1.65 -5.95 -25.93
N GLU A 76 -2.34 -6.78 -26.69
CA GLU A 76 -3.09 -7.93 -26.19
C GLU A 76 -2.13 -9.06 -25.77
N GLY A 77 -2.45 -9.76 -24.67
CA GLY A 77 -1.68 -10.91 -24.17
C GLY A 77 -0.30 -10.57 -23.63
N ALA A 78 0.00 -9.27 -23.38
CA ALA A 78 1.23 -8.86 -22.75
C ALA A 78 1.16 -8.95 -21.24
N TYR A 79 2.18 -9.56 -20.62
CA TYR A 79 2.34 -9.72 -19.17
C TYR A 79 3.54 -8.91 -18.67
N PRO A 80 3.40 -8.12 -17.61
CA PRO A 80 4.43 -7.18 -17.17
C PRO A 80 5.45 -7.80 -16.21
N CYS A 81 6.64 -7.23 -16.23
CA CYS A 81 7.71 -7.52 -15.28
C CYS A 81 8.37 -6.21 -14.84
N HIS A 82 8.70 -6.11 -13.55
CA HIS A 82 9.44 -4.96 -13.04
C HIS A 82 10.85 -4.90 -13.61
N PRO A 83 11.40 -3.73 -14.00
CA PRO A 83 12.76 -3.64 -14.59
C PRO A 83 13.85 -4.34 -13.77
N TRP A 84 13.79 -4.29 -12.45
CA TRP A 84 14.78 -4.93 -11.57
C TRP A 84 14.76 -6.46 -11.61
N GLU A 85 13.65 -7.08 -12.02
CA GLU A 85 13.54 -8.55 -12.10
C GLU A 85 13.91 -9.12 -13.48
N VAL A 86 13.95 -8.28 -14.51
CA VAL A 86 14.07 -8.73 -15.90
C VAL A 86 15.32 -9.58 -16.16
N ALA A 87 16.48 -9.12 -15.68
CA ALA A 87 17.74 -9.87 -15.89
C ALA A 87 17.68 -11.26 -15.23
N ARG A 88 17.11 -11.35 -14.02
CA ARG A 88 16.91 -12.60 -13.31
C ARG A 88 15.94 -13.51 -14.05
N VAL A 89 14.79 -12.97 -14.46
CA VAL A 89 13.76 -13.71 -15.20
C VAL A 89 14.30 -14.27 -16.52
N LEU A 90 15.03 -13.47 -17.27
CA LEU A 90 15.61 -13.90 -18.56
C LEU A 90 16.75 -14.93 -18.39
N ALA A 91 17.42 -14.95 -17.25
CA ALA A 91 18.45 -15.94 -16.92
C ALA A 91 17.87 -17.25 -16.37
N ASP A 92 16.59 -17.28 -15.99
CA ASP A 92 15.96 -18.46 -15.42
C ASP A 92 15.83 -19.60 -16.45
N PRO A 93 16.34 -20.83 -16.13
CA PRO A 93 16.34 -21.93 -17.11
C PRO A 93 14.94 -22.35 -17.56
N LEU A 94 13.92 -22.23 -16.67
CA LEU A 94 12.57 -22.61 -17.00
C LEU A 94 11.91 -21.59 -17.93
N VAL A 95 12.17 -20.30 -17.71
CA VAL A 95 11.76 -19.23 -18.62
C VAL A 95 12.41 -19.38 -19.98
N GLN A 96 13.72 -19.70 -20.04
CA GLN A 96 14.42 -19.96 -21.29
C GLN A 96 13.82 -21.16 -22.06
N ARG A 97 13.46 -22.23 -21.34
CA ARG A 97 12.76 -23.39 -21.92
C ARG A 97 11.41 -23.00 -22.50
N ALA A 98 10.64 -22.18 -21.78
CA ALA A 98 9.35 -21.67 -22.26
C ALA A 98 9.52 -20.77 -23.49
N GLN A 99 10.59 -19.98 -23.56
CA GLN A 99 10.92 -19.17 -24.74
C GLN A 99 11.28 -20.05 -25.95
N GLN A 100 12.08 -21.09 -25.76
CA GLN A 100 12.44 -22.04 -26.82
C GLN A 100 11.21 -22.77 -27.40
N GLN A 101 10.20 -23.00 -26.57
CA GLN A 101 8.92 -23.60 -26.98
C GLN A 101 7.91 -22.59 -27.55
N GLY A 102 8.26 -21.31 -27.62
CA GLY A 102 7.37 -20.25 -28.10
C GLY A 102 6.21 -19.88 -27.18
N LEU A 103 6.24 -20.35 -25.93
CA LEU A 103 5.20 -20.08 -24.91
C LEU A 103 5.37 -18.71 -24.28
N ILE A 104 6.59 -18.21 -24.19
CA ILE A 104 6.92 -16.89 -23.70
C ILE A 104 7.83 -16.18 -24.72
N THR A 105 7.57 -14.89 -24.98
CA THR A 105 8.45 -14.06 -25.82
C THR A 105 8.71 -12.74 -25.13
N TYR A 106 9.96 -12.39 -24.92
CA TYR A 106 10.32 -11.09 -24.35
C TYR A 106 10.10 -9.97 -25.38
N LEU A 107 9.38 -8.93 -24.99
CA LEU A 107 8.99 -7.81 -25.83
C LEU A 107 9.80 -6.52 -25.56
N GLY A 108 10.60 -6.51 -24.48
CA GLY A 108 11.31 -5.31 -24.04
C GLY A 108 10.47 -4.33 -23.24
N PRO A 109 11.04 -3.14 -22.93
CA PRO A 109 10.29 -2.06 -22.30
C PRO A 109 9.34 -1.43 -23.31
N LEU A 110 8.06 -1.29 -22.94
CA LEU A 110 7.06 -0.66 -23.80
C LEU A 110 5.85 -0.14 -23.01
N GLY A 111 4.96 0.55 -23.70
CA GLY A 111 3.72 1.08 -23.14
C GLY A 111 3.89 2.35 -22.33
N GLN A 112 2.98 2.58 -21.40
CA GLN A 112 2.98 3.79 -20.57
C GLN A 112 4.00 3.68 -19.43
N ALA A 113 4.60 4.81 -19.05
CA ALA A 113 5.52 4.85 -17.93
C ALA A 113 4.76 4.81 -16.59
N MET A 114 5.23 3.95 -15.69
CA MET A 114 4.73 3.81 -14.32
C MET A 114 5.58 4.58 -13.34
N TYR A 115 5.01 4.90 -12.21
CA TYR A 115 5.65 5.65 -11.14
C TYR A 115 5.80 4.76 -9.90
N PRO A 116 7.02 4.53 -9.39
CA PRO A 116 7.20 3.80 -8.14
C PRO A 116 6.64 4.60 -6.96
N THR A 117 6.00 3.90 -6.04
CA THR A 117 5.49 4.46 -4.80
C THR A 117 6.51 4.30 -3.67
N SER A 118 6.16 4.76 -2.47
CA SER A 118 6.99 4.65 -1.26
C SER A 118 7.47 3.24 -0.94
N SER A 119 6.75 2.21 -1.37
CA SER A 119 7.15 0.81 -1.20
C SER A 119 8.13 0.32 -2.27
N VAL A 120 8.50 1.15 -3.24
CA VAL A 120 9.35 0.84 -4.41
C VAL A 120 8.71 -0.15 -5.38
N ARG A 121 8.28 -1.32 -4.89
CA ARG A 121 7.71 -2.42 -5.68
C ARG A 121 6.25 -2.20 -6.11
N THR A 122 5.55 -1.25 -5.50
CA THR A 122 4.19 -0.91 -5.91
C THR A 122 4.24 0.28 -6.86
N LEU A 123 3.73 0.07 -8.05
CA LEU A 123 3.73 1.07 -9.11
C LEU A 123 2.35 1.69 -9.28
N TYR A 124 2.35 2.97 -9.60
CA TYR A 124 1.18 3.80 -9.78
C TYR A 124 1.13 4.39 -11.18
N HIS A 125 -0.09 4.52 -11.71
CA HIS A 125 -0.37 5.36 -12.86
C HIS A 125 -1.72 6.07 -12.67
N PRO A 126 -1.80 7.39 -12.87
CA PRO A 126 -3.01 8.16 -12.54
C PRO A 126 -4.26 7.79 -13.35
N GLN A 127 -4.09 7.19 -14.54
CA GLN A 127 -5.20 6.80 -15.41
C GLN A 127 -5.58 5.31 -15.30
N MET A 128 -4.87 4.53 -14.47
CA MET A 128 -5.13 3.10 -14.32
C MET A 128 -6.04 2.82 -13.13
N ALA A 129 -6.87 1.78 -13.28
CA ALA A 129 -7.78 1.33 -12.23
C ALA A 129 -7.05 0.77 -11.01
N TYR A 130 -5.81 0.30 -11.18
CA TYR A 130 -5.07 -0.37 -10.13
C TYR A 130 -3.67 0.20 -9.93
N PHE A 131 -3.21 0.17 -8.68
CA PHE A 131 -1.79 0.04 -8.35
C PHE A 131 -1.36 -1.39 -8.61
N MET A 132 -0.12 -1.59 -9.04
CA MET A 132 0.44 -2.92 -9.29
C MET A 132 1.60 -3.17 -8.31
N LYS A 133 1.42 -4.12 -7.39
CA LYS A 133 2.42 -4.50 -6.37
C LYS A 133 3.20 -5.72 -6.87
N PHE A 134 4.38 -5.47 -7.41
CA PHE A 134 5.25 -6.49 -7.99
C PHE A 134 6.01 -7.29 -6.93
N SER A 135 6.37 -8.51 -7.29
CA SER A 135 7.41 -9.27 -6.61
C SER A 135 8.78 -8.69 -6.96
N MET A 136 9.70 -8.70 -6.00
CA MET A 136 11.08 -8.26 -6.19
C MET A 136 12.04 -9.08 -5.33
N HIS A 137 13.10 -9.61 -5.95
CA HIS A 137 14.19 -10.33 -5.28
C HIS A 137 15.21 -9.38 -4.65
N VAL A 138 14.73 -8.30 -4.11
CA VAL A 138 15.51 -7.27 -3.43
C VAL A 138 15.11 -7.25 -1.97
N ARG A 139 16.10 -7.20 -1.09
CA ARG A 139 15.86 -6.96 0.32
C ARG A 139 15.54 -5.47 0.50
N LEU A 140 14.28 -5.18 0.76
CA LEU A 140 13.81 -3.84 1.14
C LEU A 140 13.59 -3.82 2.64
N THR A 141 14.31 -2.94 3.34
CA THR A 141 14.32 -2.90 4.80
C THR A 141 14.85 -4.22 5.41
N ASN A 142 13.99 -5.06 5.96
CA ASN A 142 14.38 -6.27 6.69
C ASN A 142 14.03 -7.59 5.99
N CYS A 143 13.38 -7.58 4.82
CA CYS A 143 13.00 -8.82 4.13
C CYS A 143 13.05 -8.71 2.59
N VAL A 144 13.25 -9.85 1.94
CA VAL A 144 13.11 -9.97 0.49
C VAL A 144 11.64 -9.93 0.14
N ARG A 145 11.28 -9.09 -0.85
CA ARG A 145 9.88 -8.76 -1.18
C ARG A 145 9.32 -9.65 -2.30
N LYS A 146 9.46 -10.96 -2.14
CA LYS A 146 8.81 -11.93 -3.03
C LYS A 146 7.31 -12.01 -2.75
N ASN A 147 6.54 -12.38 -3.77
CA ASN A 147 5.12 -12.68 -3.66
C ASN A 147 4.91 -14.16 -3.96
N ALA A 148 4.92 -15.00 -2.94
CA ALA A 148 4.55 -16.40 -3.10
C ALA A 148 3.06 -16.51 -3.47
N TRP A 149 2.69 -17.55 -4.22
CA TRP A 149 1.30 -17.67 -4.69
C TRP A 149 0.28 -17.66 -3.54
N TYR A 150 0.58 -18.31 -2.42
CA TYR A 150 -0.33 -18.33 -1.27
C TYR A 150 -0.55 -16.93 -0.66
N GLU A 151 0.44 -16.02 -0.75
CA GLU A 151 0.32 -14.63 -0.30
C GLU A 151 -0.56 -13.82 -1.25
N LEU A 152 -0.38 -14.05 -2.57
CA LEU A 152 -1.22 -13.47 -3.62
C LEU A 152 -2.69 -13.88 -3.45
N ASP A 153 -2.93 -15.18 -3.31
CA ASP A 153 -4.26 -15.74 -3.11
C ASP A 153 -4.90 -15.24 -1.81
N SER A 154 -4.13 -15.18 -0.72
CA SER A 154 -4.54 -14.65 0.57
C SER A 154 -5.01 -13.18 0.49
N ALA A 155 -4.28 -12.32 -0.23
CA ALA A 155 -4.65 -10.92 -0.38
C ALA A 155 -6.02 -10.75 -1.05
N VAL A 156 -6.27 -11.50 -2.13
CA VAL A 156 -7.55 -11.49 -2.84
C VAL A 156 -8.67 -12.09 -1.99
N ALA A 157 -8.41 -13.24 -1.34
CA ALA A 157 -9.39 -13.89 -0.50
C ALA A 157 -9.78 -13.02 0.71
N LEU A 158 -8.83 -12.35 1.35
CA LEU A 158 -9.10 -11.37 2.41
C LEU A 158 -9.94 -10.20 1.90
N THR A 159 -9.63 -9.66 0.72
CA THR A 159 -10.46 -8.61 0.11
C THR A 159 -11.93 -9.05 -0.03
N HIS A 160 -12.17 -10.25 -0.53
CA HIS A 160 -13.53 -10.80 -0.65
C HIS A 160 -14.21 -11.00 0.71
N LEU A 161 -13.50 -11.57 1.69
CA LEU A 161 -14.01 -11.78 3.04
C LEU A 161 -14.36 -10.47 3.74
N LEU A 162 -13.60 -9.40 3.49
CA LEU A 162 -13.82 -8.07 4.06
C LEU A 162 -14.86 -7.24 3.29
N GLY A 163 -15.35 -7.68 2.13
CA GLY A 163 -16.33 -6.96 1.32
C GLY A 163 -17.58 -6.50 2.08
N PRO A 164 -18.26 -7.37 2.85
CA PRO A 164 -19.39 -6.96 3.69
C PRO A 164 -19.02 -5.90 4.73
N ILE A 165 -17.82 -6.00 5.32
CA ILE A 165 -17.33 -5.03 6.32
C ILE A 165 -17.04 -3.69 5.64
N MET A 166 -16.46 -3.67 4.44
CA MET A 166 -16.24 -2.43 3.68
C MET A 166 -17.56 -1.71 3.39
N SER A 167 -18.62 -2.46 3.06
CA SER A 167 -19.96 -1.91 2.86
C SER A 167 -20.55 -1.34 4.15
N GLU A 168 -20.33 -2.00 5.27
CA GLU A 168 -20.78 -1.53 6.58
C GLU A 168 -20.01 -0.29 7.05
N LEU A 169 -18.69 -0.25 6.83
CA LEU A 169 -17.85 0.91 7.14
C LEU A 169 -18.33 2.19 6.46
N ALA A 170 -18.82 2.10 5.23
CA ALA A 170 -19.34 3.26 4.50
C ALA A 170 -20.51 3.95 5.23
N THR A 171 -21.25 3.22 6.05
CA THR A 171 -22.38 3.74 6.84
C THR A 171 -22.04 4.01 8.31
N GLN A 172 -21.23 3.15 8.92
CA GLN A 172 -20.90 3.22 10.36
C GLN A 172 -19.71 4.15 10.63
N GLN A 173 -18.80 4.29 9.68
CA GLN A 173 -17.57 5.08 9.76
C GLN A 173 -17.36 5.87 8.46
N PRO A 174 -18.23 6.84 8.11
CA PRO A 174 -18.30 7.44 6.77
C PRO A 174 -17.04 8.20 6.34
N GLY A 175 -16.10 8.45 7.22
CA GLY A 175 -14.79 9.05 6.91
C GLY A 175 -13.66 8.02 6.81
N PHE A 176 -13.95 6.71 6.79
CA PHE A 176 -12.95 5.65 6.81
C PHE A 176 -13.27 4.54 5.80
N MET A 177 -12.27 4.13 5.03
CA MET A 177 -12.40 3.06 4.03
C MET A 177 -11.15 2.19 3.96
N LEU A 178 -11.30 0.99 3.44
CA LEU A 178 -10.21 0.10 3.06
C LEU A 178 -9.99 0.16 1.55
N MET A 179 -8.74 0.02 1.10
CA MET A 179 -8.42 -0.08 -0.32
C MET A 179 -8.32 -1.55 -0.73
N PRO A 180 -9.26 -2.07 -1.55
CA PRO A 180 -9.30 -3.48 -1.92
C PRO A 180 -8.10 -3.91 -2.76
N GLU A 181 -7.79 -5.21 -2.68
CA GLU A 181 -6.81 -5.92 -3.52
C GLU A 181 -7.56 -7.06 -4.25
N PRO A 182 -8.43 -6.74 -5.24
CA PRO A 182 -9.41 -7.67 -5.78
C PRO A 182 -8.85 -8.68 -6.77
N CYS A 183 -7.58 -8.54 -7.15
CA CYS A 183 -6.96 -9.38 -8.16
C CYS A 183 -5.49 -9.67 -7.85
N ALA A 184 -5.06 -10.87 -8.21
CA ALA A 184 -3.65 -11.24 -8.27
C ALA A 184 -3.37 -12.12 -9.49
N THR A 185 -2.16 -12.00 -10.05
CA THR A 185 -1.70 -12.82 -11.17
C THR A 185 -0.27 -13.27 -10.97
N SER A 186 0.09 -14.36 -11.62
CA SER A 186 1.47 -14.83 -11.81
C SER A 186 1.55 -15.76 -13.01
N LEU A 187 2.72 -16.39 -13.23
CA LEU A 187 2.91 -17.41 -14.23
C LEU A 187 3.11 -18.78 -13.56
N ASP A 188 2.53 -19.81 -14.15
CA ASP A 188 2.72 -21.20 -13.76
C ASP A 188 3.41 -21.97 -14.89
N LEU A 189 4.67 -22.36 -14.66
CA LEU A 189 5.47 -23.15 -15.58
C LEU A 189 5.69 -24.59 -15.07
N SER A 190 4.86 -25.08 -14.17
CA SER A 190 5.00 -26.42 -13.58
C SER A 190 4.97 -27.58 -14.61
N ALA A 191 4.35 -27.36 -15.76
CA ALA A 191 4.36 -28.31 -16.85
C ALA A 191 5.73 -28.42 -17.58
N LEU A 192 6.65 -27.48 -17.34
CA LEU A 192 7.94 -27.41 -18.03
C LEU A 192 9.13 -27.81 -17.15
N GLY A 193 8.95 -28.03 -15.87
CA GLY A 193 10.02 -28.35 -14.94
C GLY A 193 9.53 -28.92 -13.61
N THR A 194 10.40 -28.91 -12.62
CA THR A 194 10.05 -29.34 -11.25
C THR A 194 9.15 -28.29 -10.56
N LEU A 195 8.45 -28.73 -9.52
CA LEU A 195 7.61 -27.83 -8.71
C LEU A 195 8.44 -26.72 -8.02
N GLU A 196 9.70 -27.00 -7.67
CA GLU A 196 10.59 -26.01 -7.05
C GLU A 196 11.01 -24.92 -8.05
N GLU A 197 11.44 -25.34 -9.26
CA GLU A 197 11.76 -24.39 -10.35
C GLU A 197 10.54 -23.55 -10.72
N ALA A 198 9.37 -24.17 -10.88
CA ALA A 198 8.12 -23.46 -11.19
C ALA A 198 7.73 -22.46 -10.08
N ARG A 199 7.97 -22.80 -8.81
CA ARG A 199 7.73 -21.90 -7.69
C ARG A 199 8.57 -20.65 -7.78
N GLU A 200 9.86 -20.76 -8.10
CA GLU A 200 10.73 -19.57 -8.25
C GLU A 200 10.22 -18.63 -9.34
N VAL A 201 9.80 -19.16 -10.49
CA VAL A 201 9.22 -18.35 -11.57
C VAL A 201 7.90 -17.70 -11.14
N THR A 202 7.02 -18.46 -10.48
CA THR A 202 5.77 -17.92 -9.94
C THR A 202 6.04 -16.75 -8.98
N GLU A 203 7.04 -16.88 -8.11
CA GLU A 203 7.45 -15.81 -7.19
C GLU A 203 8.03 -14.58 -7.93
N CYS A 204 8.70 -14.75 -9.08
CA CYS A 204 9.23 -13.64 -9.86
C CYS A 204 8.15 -12.81 -10.56
N PHE A 205 7.09 -13.47 -11.05
CA PHE A 205 6.02 -12.84 -11.82
C PHE A 205 4.79 -12.45 -11.01
N GLY A 206 4.81 -12.66 -9.70
CA GLY A 206 3.66 -12.39 -8.83
C GLY A 206 3.30 -10.91 -8.74
N ILE A 207 2.04 -10.58 -9.00
CA ILE A 207 1.50 -9.22 -8.94
C ILE A 207 0.19 -9.21 -8.17
N VAL A 208 0.08 -8.33 -7.17
CA VAL A 208 -1.20 -7.95 -6.56
C VAL A 208 -1.67 -6.63 -7.17
N TYR A 209 -2.94 -6.57 -7.52
CA TYR A 209 -3.60 -5.38 -8.03
C TYR A 209 -4.46 -4.78 -6.92
N ARG A 210 -4.11 -3.55 -6.51
CA ARG A 210 -4.85 -2.77 -5.53
C ARG A 210 -5.67 -1.72 -6.24
N GLU A 211 -6.93 -1.56 -5.89
CA GLU A 211 -7.76 -0.52 -6.46
C GLU A 211 -7.15 0.87 -6.28
N ASN A 212 -7.21 1.66 -7.33
CA ASN A 212 -6.86 3.07 -7.29
C ASN A 212 -8.09 3.90 -6.93
N LEU A 213 -7.87 5.01 -6.25
CA LEU A 213 -8.94 5.98 -6.04
C LEU A 213 -9.42 6.53 -7.39
N SER A 214 -10.71 6.67 -7.54
CA SER A 214 -11.31 7.28 -8.73
C SER A 214 -10.78 8.69 -8.97
N VAL A 215 -10.90 9.19 -10.20
CA VAL A 215 -10.53 10.57 -10.53
C VAL A 215 -11.30 11.55 -9.65
N ALA A 216 -12.61 11.32 -9.48
CA ALA A 216 -13.48 12.17 -8.66
C ALA A 216 -13.05 12.21 -7.19
N GLU A 217 -12.67 11.07 -6.59
CA GLU A 217 -12.16 11.03 -5.22
C GLU A 217 -10.83 11.77 -5.09
N ARG A 218 -9.92 11.59 -6.04
CA ARG A 218 -8.62 12.28 -6.02
C ARG A 218 -8.76 13.79 -6.17
N GLU A 219 -9.66 14.25 -7.02
CA GLU A 219 -9.97 15.68 -7.18
C GLU A 219 -10.65 16.26 -5.95
N ARG A 220 -11.62 15.53 -5.39
CA ARG A 220 -12.37 15.96 -4.21
C ARG A 220 -11.51 16.03 -2.96
N TYR A 221 -10.74 14.98 -2.69
CA TYR A 221 -10.04 14.82 -1.42
C TYR A 221 -8.56 15.16 -1.45
N GLN A 222 -7.94 15.30 -2.62
CA GLN A 222 -6.50 15.54 -2.78
C GLN A 222 -5.64 14.63 -1.85
N PRO A 223 -5.79 13.30 -1.95
CA PRO A 223 -5.28 12.35 -0.96
C PRO A 223 -3.76 12.34 -0.90
N GLN A 224 -3.21 12.26 0.31
CA GLN A 224 -1.78 12.18 0.57
C GLN A 224 -1.47 11.01 1.51
N VAL A 225 -0.32 10.37 1.34
CA VAL A 225 0.16 9.33 2.26
C VAL A 225 0.57 9.98 3.58
N ALA A 226 0.10 9.45 4.72
CA ALA A 226 0.40 10.01 6.04
C ALA A 226 1.90 10.14 6.29
N MET A 227 2.71 9.18 5.85
CA MET A 227 4.17 9.24 5.96
C MET A 227 4.80 10.43 5.22
N ALA A 228 4.16 10.95 4.18
CA ALA A 228 4.64 12.14 3.47
C ALA A 228 4.18 13.45 4.12
N LEU A 229 3.15 13.42 4.95
CA LEU A 229 2.67 14.56 5.71
C LEU A 229 3.42 14.74 7.02
N PHE A 230 3.62 13.64 7.75
CA PHE A 230 4.28 13.64 9.05
C PHE A 230 5.77 13.37 8.86
N THR A 231 6.47 14.36 8.31
CA THR A 231 7.90 14.36 8.02
C THR A 231 8.41 15.80 7.91
N TRP A 232 9.71 15.95 7.73
CA TRP A 232 10.38 17.23 7.52
C TRP A 232 10.66 17.48 6.04
N ASP A 233 10.52 18.72 5.61
CA ASP A 233 11.04 19.15 4.31
C ASP A 233 12.57 19.32 4.35
N GLN A 234 13.17 19.67 3.21
CA GLN A 234 14.63 19.89 3.12
C GLN A 234 15.14 21.08 3.96
N GLN A 235 14.25 21.94 4.42
CA GLN A 235 14.56 23.07 5.30
C GLN A 235 14.27 22.78 6.77
N GLY A 236 13.92 21.54 7.11
CA GLY A 236 13.60 21.14 8.49
C GLY A 236 12.25 21.65 9.00
N ARG A 237 11.29 21.95 8.10
CA ARG A 237 9.95 22.39 8.47
C ARG A 237 8.98 21.22 8.35
N SER A 238 8.00 21.15 9.25
CA SER A 238 6.97 20.11 9.22
C SER A 238 6.10 20.25 7.96
N VAL A 239 5.98 19.16 7.19
CA VAL A 239 5.24 19.13 5.92
C VAL A 239 3.73 19.24 6.12
N CYS A 240 3.18 18.81 7.26
CA CYS A 240 1.75 18.96 7.55
C CYS A 240 1.32 20.39 7.89
N ARG A 241 2.26 21.25 8.29
CA ARG A 241 1.97 22.63 8.75
C ARG A 241 1.18 23.48 7.75
N PRO A 242 1.47 23.50 6.43
CA PRO A 242 0.67 24.22 5.46
C PRO A 242 -0.80 23.79 5.38
N GLN A 243 -1.12 22.52 5.66
CA GLN A 243 -2.51 22.05 5.68
C GLN A 243 -3.25 22.60 6.91
N VAL A 244 -2.62 22.56 8.08
CA VAL A 244 -3.16 23.15 9.30
C VAL A 244 -3.33 24.66 9.15
N GLN A 245 -2.35 25.34 8.56
CA GLN A 245 -2.43 26.80 8.30
C GLN A 245 -3.60 27.13 7.36
N ARG A 246 -3.76 26.36 6.28
CA ARG A 246 -4.91 26.50 5.37
C ARG A 246 -6.25 26.38 6.11
N TYR A 247 -6.33 25.44 7.04
CA TYR A 247 -7.54 25.27 7.85
C TYR A 247 -7.75 26.46 8.79
N ALA A 248 -6.70 26.95 9.46
CA ALA A 248 -6.77 28.14 10.31
C ALA A 248 -7.22 29.38 9.51
N ASP A 249 -6.62 29.63 8.35
CA ASP A 249 -6.94 30.78 7.49
C ASP A 249 -8.38 30.75 7.00
N ASN A 250 -8.91 29.56 6.63
CA ASN A 250 -10.27 29.40 6.16
C ASN A 250 -11.34 29.51 7.27
N THR A 251 -10.95 29.33 8.53
CA THR A 251 -11.88 29.29 9.67
C THR A 251 -11.73 30.46 10.61
N GLY A 252 -10.66 31.25 10.50
CA GLY A 252 -10.34 32.34 11.44
C GLY A 252 -9.90 31.86 12.82
N LEU A 253 -9.55 30.59 12.97
CA LEU A 253 -9.03 30.03 14.22
C LEU A 253 -7.57 30.40 14.43
N THR A 254 -7.13 30.41 15.69
CA THR A 254 -5.70 30.43 15.99
C THR A 254 -5.05 29.14 15.48
N ILE A 255 -3.75 29.19 15.19
CA ILE A 255 -3.06 28.00 14.70
C ILE A 255 -3.07 26.83 15.71
N GLU A 256 -3.09 27.12 17.00
CA GLU A 256 -3.19 26.12 18.06
C GLU A 256 -4.57 25.44 18.06
N GLN A 257 -5.65 26.23 18.02
CA GLN A 257 -7.01 25.69 17.92
C GLN A 257 -7.21 24.89 16.63
N ALA A 258 -6.69 25.41 15.52
CA ALA A 258 -6.72 24.70 14.23
C ALA A 258 -5.95 23.37 14.28
N THR A 259 -4.81 23.33 14.98
CA THR A 259 -4.02 22.11 15.17
C THR A 259 -4.78 21.06 15.96
N LEU A 260 -5.40 21.46 17.07
CA LEU A 260 -6.23 20.56 17.89
C LEU A 260 -7.40 19.98 17.07
N ASN A 261 -8.17 20.84 16.41
CA ASN A 261 -9.30 20.40 15.58
C ASN A 261 -8.87 19.52 14.41
N TRP A 262 -7.70 19.80 13.83
CA TRP A 262 -7.15 19.03 12.74
C TRP A 262 -6.77 17.61 13.19
N LEU A 263 -6.14 17.48 14.38
CA LEU A 263 -5.87 16.16 14.96
C LEU A 263 -7.18 15.43 15.31
N ASP A 264 -8.14 16.10 15.94
CA ASP A 264 -9.44 15.50 16.28
C ASP A 264 -10.12 14.90 15.04
N ALA A 265 -10.11 15.65 13.91
CA ALA A 265 -10.67 15.19 12.65
C ALA A 265 -9.92 13.98 12.08
N TYR A 266 -8.60 14.03 12.07
CA TYR A 266 -7.77 12.92 11.58
C TYR A 266 -7.87 11.67 12.47
N ALA A 267 -7.60 11.85 13.75
CA ALA A 267 -7.57 10.75 14.72
C ALA A 267 -8.96 10.12 14.90
N GLY A 268 -10.01 10.94 14.95
CA GLY A 268 -11.38 10.45 15.06
C GLY A 268 -11.78 9.52 13.91
N GLN A 269 -11.42 9.88 12.68
CA GLN A 269 -11.69 9.01 11.52
C GLN A 269 -10.81 7.76 11.51
N MET A 270 -9.51 7.92 11.72
CA MET A 270 -8.55 6.82 11.67
C MET A 270 -8.80 5.83 12.81
N LEU A 271 -8.84 6.29 14.06
CA LEU A 271 -9.11 5.43 15.21
C LEU A 271 -10.52 4.87 15.18
N GLY A 272 -11.53 5.68 14.87
CA GLY A 272 -12.92 5.23 14.76
C GLY A 272 -13.06 4.02 13.85
N GLY A 273 -12.51 4.11 12.63
CA GLY A 273 -12.54 3.02 11.67
C GLY A 273 -11.70 1.82 12.08
N VAL A 274 -10.47 2.04 12.55
CA VAL A 274 -9.55 0.98 12.95
C VAL A 274 -10.05 0.22 14.17
N LEU A 275 -10.55 0.92 15.20
CA LEU A 275 -11.09 0.29 16.42
C LEU A 275 -12.43 -0.40 16.13
N TYR A 276 -13.26 0.17 15.25
CA TYR A 276 -14.46 -0.51 14.77
C TYR A 276 -14.11 -1.84 14.08
N CYS A 277 -13.15 -1.85 13.17
CA CYS A 277 -12.66 -3.07 12.54
C CYS A 277 -12.16 -4.08 13.58
N LEU A 278 -11.35 -3.66 14.54
CA LEU A 278 -10.78 -4.56 15.54
C LEU A 278 -11.83 -5.10 16.50
N PHE A 279 -12.59 -4.22 17.18
CA PHE A 279 -13.44 -4.62 18.30
C PHE A 279 -14.84 -5.11 17.88
N ARG A 280 -15.36 -4.62 16.74
CA ARG A 280 -16.69 -5.04 16.26
C ARG A 280 -16.61 -6.14 15.22
N GLN A 281 -15.56 -6.08 14.36
CA GLN A 281 -15.43 -6.99 13.24
C GLN A 281 -14.33 -8.06 13.43
N GLY A 282 -13.51 -7.97 14.48
CA GLY A 282 -12.39 -8.89 14.71
C GLY A 282 -11.29 -8.80 13.64
N VAL A 283 -11.12 -7.63 13.03
CA VAL A 283 -10.18 -7.38 11.92
C VAL A 283 -9.07 -6.46 12.40
N ALA A 284 -7.87 -6.99 12.52
CA ALA A 284 -6.68 -6.24 12.89
C ALA A 284 -5.96 -5.72 11.64
N LEU A 285 -6.05 -4.42 11.41
CA LEU A 285 -5.40 -3.69 10.33
C LEU A 285 -3.98 -3.25 10.74
N GLU A 286 -3.20 -2.80 9.76
CA GLU A 286 -1.88 -2.20 9.97
C GLU A 286 -1.87 -0.71 9.59
N PRO A 287 -2.50 0.17 10.38
CA PRO A 287 -2.64 1.59 10.06
C PRO A 287 -1.38 2.40 10.37
N HIS A 288 -0.19 1.89 10.05
CA HIS A 288 1.04 2.68 10.15
C HIS A 288 1.10 3.75 9.05
N LEU A 289 1.98 4.72 9.17
CA LEU A 289 2.06 5.91 8.30
C LEU A 289 2.08 5.59 6.79
N GLN A 290 2.78 4.53 6.37
CA GLN A 290 2.86 4.15 4.96
C GLN A 290 1.55 3.58 4.42
N ASN A 291 0.77 2.90 5.27
CA ASN A 291 -0.49 2.27 4.87
C ASN A 291 -1.70 3.20 5.03
N THR A 292 -1.52 4.36 5.64
CA THR A 292 -2.58 5.35 5.85
C THR A 292 -2.53 6.45 4.80
N VAL A 293 -3.67 6.71 4.18
CA VAL A 293 -3.86 7.79 3.21
C VAL A 293 -4.91 8.75 3.76
N ILE A 294 -4.63 10.04 3.70
CA ILE A 294 -5.47 11.09 4.26
C ILE A 294 -6.00 11.95 3.12
N GLY A 295 -7.31 12.12 3.06
CA GLY A 295 -8.00 13.04 2.18
C GLY A 295 -8.50 14.26 2.94
N PHE A 296 -8.59 15.39 2.25
CA PHE A 296 -8.90 16.67 2.84
C PHE A 296 -10.19 17.27 2.26
N ALA A 297 -10.92 17.98 3.11
CA ALA A 297 -11.96 18.90 2.67
C ALA A 297 -11.33 20.16 2.04
N GLU A 298 -12.13 20.97 1.37
CA GLU A 298 -11.66 22.21 0.72
C GLU A 298 -10.96 23.18 1.68
N ASN A 299 -11.38 23.22 2.94
CA ASN A 299 -10.78 24.04 3.96
C ASN A 299 -9.45 23.50 4.52
N GLY A 300 -8.99 22.31 4.09
CA GLY A 300 -7.75 21.67 4.54
C GLY A 300 -7.90 20.75 5.75
N LEU A 301 -9.11 20.56 6.27
CA LEU A 301 -9.37 19.61 7.37
C LEU A 301 -9.35 18.17 6.84
N PRO A 302 -8.75 17.18 7.56
CA PRO A 302 -8.90 15.77 7.24
C PRO A 302 -10.38 15.37 7.19
N SER A 303 -10.80 14.74 6.10
CA SER A 303 -12.21 14.39 5.88
C SER A 303 -12.41 12.96 5.42
N GLN A 304 -11.34 12.28 5.07
CA GLN A 304 -11.36 10.88 4.64
C GLN A 304 -10.04 10.20 5.00
N VAL A 305 -10.11 8.96 5.45
CA VAL A 305 -8.95 8.08 5.66
C VAL A 305 -9.15 6.78 4.89
N TRP A 306 -8.11 6.33 4.20
CA TRP A 306 -8.05 5.01 3.59
C TRP A 306 -6.89 4.22 4.19
N ILE A 307 -7.14 2.94 4.48
CA ILE A 307 -6.09 1.99 4.84
C ILE A 307 -5.86 1.05 3.67
N ARG A 308 -4.61 0.87 3.30
CA ARG A 308 -4.15 -0.01 2.21
C ARG A 308 -3.30 -1.16 2.74
N ASP A 309 -2.99 -2.13 1.86
CA ASP A 309 -2.13 -3.30 2.15
C ASP A 309 -2.83 -4.34 3.03
N LEU A 310 -3.93 -4.87 2.50
CA LEU A 310 -4.79 -5.80 3.23
C LEU A 310 -4.16 -7.18 3.43
N GLU A 311 -3.10 -7.53 2.69
CA GLU A 311 -2.30 -8.74 2.91
C GLU A 311 -1.80 -8.87 4.36
N GLY A 312 -1.47 -7.73 4.99
CA GLY A 312 -1.04 -7.67 6.40
C GLY A 312 -2.15 -7.87 7.44
N THR A 313 -3.41 -7.87 7.02
CA THR A 313 -4.57 -7.97 7.91
C THR A 313 -4.62 -9.30 8.65
N LYS A 314 -5.01 -9.26 9.93
CA LYS A 314 -5.21 -10.45 10.75
C LYS A 314 -6.63 -10.48 11.31
N LEU A 315 -7.11 -11.71 11.56
CA LEU A 315 -8.46 -11.99 12.02
C LEU A 315 -8.42 -12.58 13.43
N VAL A 316 -9.39 -12.18 14.26
CA VAL A 316 -9.53 -12.68 15.63
C VAL A 316 -10.43 -13.91 15.62
N PRO A 317 -9.94 -15.09 16.05
CA PRO A 317 -10.67 -16.37 15.92
C PRO A 317 -12.06 -16.38 16.59
N GLU A 318 -12.23 -15.64 17.69
CA GLU A 318 -13.49 -15.54 18.43
C GLU A 318 -14.63 -14.94 17.59
N ILE A 319 -14.28 -14.08 16.60
CA ILE A 319 -15.25 -13.44 15.68
C ILE A 319 -15.21 -14.11 14.31
N TRP A 320 -14.08 -14.69 13.95
CA TRP A 320 -13.83 -15.39 12.69
C TRP A 320 -13.54 -16.88 12.91
N PRO A 321 -14.54 -17.69 13.26
CA PRO A 321 -14.32 -19.13 13.40
C PRO A 321 -13.88 -19.77 12.10
N ALA A 322 -13.21 -20.92 12.18
CA ALA A 322 -12.59 -21.60 11.04
C ALA A 322 -13.56 -21.89 9.90
N GLU A 323 -14.83 -22.10 10.21
CA GLU A 323 -15.90 -22.36 9.23
C GLU A 323 -16.12 -21.19 8.28
N ARG A 324 -15.96 -19.95 8.76
CA ARG A 324 -16.03 -18.74 7.92
C ARG A 324 -14.85 -18.63 6.94
N LEU A 325 -13.76 -19.32 7.23
CA LEU A 325 -12.53 -19.32 6.43
C LEU A 325 -12.34 -20.63 5.64
N SER A 326 -13.40 -21.42 5.48
CA SER A 326 -13.36 -22.72 4.80
C SER A 326 -12.91 -22.63 3.33
N ALA A 327 -13.11 -21.49 2.69
CA ALA A 327 -12.64 -21.23 1.33
C ALA A 327 -11.11 -21.01 1.23
N LEU A 328 -10.44 -20.73 2.35
CA LEU A 328 -8.98 -20.55 2.38
C LEU A 328 -8.30 -21.91 2.59
N ASP A 329 -7.14 -22.11 1.96
CA ASP A 329 -6.29 -23.26 2.27
C ASP A 329 -5.77 -23.19 3.73
N GLU A 330 -5.29 -24.32 4.26
CA GLU A 330 -4.90 -24.44 5.67
C GLU A 330 -3.72 -23.50 6.04
N ARG A 331 -2.76 -23.34 5.13
CA ARG A 331 -1.60 -22.47 5.34
C ARG A 331 -2.04 -21.01 5.44
N THR A 332 -2.90 -20.57 4.53
CA THR A 332 -3.47 -19.20 4.54
C THR A 332 -4.28 -18.99 5.81
N ARG A 333 -5.18 -19.91 6.19
CA ARG A 333 -5.97 -19.81 7.43
C ARG A 333 -5.11 -19.66 8.67
N SER A 334 -4.07 -20.48 8.81
CA SER A 334 -3.18 -20.39 9.98
C SER A 334 -2.39 -19.08 10.01
N SER A 335 -2.07 -18.49 8.86
CA SER A 335 -1.31 -17.26 8.75
C SER A 335 -2.12 -16.00 9.07
N VAL A 336 -3.43 -16.02 8.89
CA VAL A 336 -4.29 -14.84 9.09
C VAL A 336 -4.78 -14.68 10.53
N TYR A 337 -4.62 -15.68 11.40
CA TYR A 337 -5.11 -15.60 12.78
C TYR A 337 -4.14 -14.95 13.75
N TYR A 338 -4.67 -14.04 14.55
CA TYR A 338 -4.04 -13.54 15.77
C TYR A 338 -5.01 -13.66 16.95
N SER A 339 -4.48 -14.01 18.15
CA SER A 339 -5.26 -13.83 19.38
C SER A 339 -5.66 -12.37 19.54
N ALA A 340 -6.77 -12.10 20.24
CA ALA A 340 -7.24 -10.75 20.49
C ALA A 340 -6.16 -9.84 21.10
N GLN A 341 -5.35 -10.37 22.02
CA GLN A 341 -4.23 -9.65 22.62
C GLN A 341 -3.17 -9.28 21.57
N LYS A 342 -2.76 -10.22 20.71
CA LYS A 342 -1.75 -9.98 19.68
C LYS A 342 -2.28 -9.01 18.61
N ALA A 343 -3.55 -9.12 18.27
CA ALA A 343 -4.25 -8.21 17.37
C ALA A 343 -4.22 -6.77 17.90
N TRP A 344 -4.59 -6.59 19.17
CA TRP A 344 -4.53 -5.28 19.84
C TRP A 344 -3.11 -4.71 19.89
N GLN A 345 -2.12 -5.52 20.28
CA GLN A 345 -0.72 -5.07 20.32
C GLN A 345 -0.23 -4.57 18.95
N ARG A 346 -0.60 -5.26 17.86
CA ARG A 346 -0.23 -4.85 16.51
C ARG A 346 -0.93 -3.57 16.08
N VAL A 347 -2.24 -3.51 16.26
CA VAL A 347 -3.04 -2.32 15.93
C VAL A 347 -2.59 -1.13 16.77
N GLY A 348 -2.44 -1.30 18.10
CA GLY A 348 -1.98 -0.25 18.99
C GLY A 348 -0.60 0.29 18.61
N TYR A 349 0.36 -0.58 18.31
CA TYR A 349 1.66 -0.13 17.82
C TYR A 349 1.55 0.67 16.52
N CYS A 350 0.83 0.15 15.53
CA CYS A 350 0.70 0.81 14.24
C CYS A 350 -0.06 2.14 14.32
N ALA A 351 -1.20 2.17 15.04
CA ALA A 351 -2.04 3.34 15.12
C ALA A 351 -1.51 4.40 16.10
N LEU A 352 -1.16 3.99 17.32
CA LEU A 352 -0.82 4.95 18.39
C LEU A 352 0.66 5.34 18.35
N VAL A 353 1.57 4.36 18.26
CA VAL A 353 3.00 4.65 18.33
C VAL A 353 3.52 5.15 16.99
N ASN A 354 3.32 4.36 15.92
CA ASN A 354 3.91 4.65 14.62
C ASN A 354 3.18 5.78 13.87
N ASN A 355 1.84 5.83 13.93
CA ASN A 355 1.06 6.80 13.18
C ASN A 355 0.81 8.08 14.00
N LEU A 356 0.03 7.99 15.08
CA LEU A 356 -0.36 9.16 15.86
C LEU A 356 0.82 9.78 16.62
N GLY A 357 1.78 8.99 17.07
CA GLY A 357 2.99 9.52 17.68
C GLY A 357 3.74 10.48 16.76
N GLU A 358 3.97 10.10 15.51
CA GLU A 358 4.59 10.96 14.50
C GLU A 358 3.68 12.13 14.10
N ALA A 359 2.37 11.89 13.97
CA ALA A 359 1.42 12.96 13.68
C ALA A 359 1.46 14.06 14.74
N ILE A 360 1.40 13.68 16.01
CA ILE A 360 1.45 14.61 17.15
C ILE A 360 2.77 15.35 17.20
N PHE A 361 3.89 14.63 17.04
CA PHE A 361 5.22 15.23 17.03
C PHE A 361 5.36 16.34 15.97
N HIS A 362 4.89 16.07 14.75
CA HIS A 362 4.93 17.04 13.66
C HIS A 362 3.90 18.18 13.79
N LEU A 363 2.71 17.89 14.35
CA LEU A 363 1.68 18.89 14.60
C LEU A 363 2.05 19.83 15.76
N ALA A 364 2.64 19.30 16.83
CA ALA A 364 3.10 20.08 17.97
C ALA A 364 4.22 21.05 17.60
N ASN A 365 5.00 20.74 16.57
CA ASN A 365 6.05 21.59 15.99
C ASN A 365 6.99 22.19 17.07
N GLY A 366 7.42 21.35 18.02
CA GLY A 366 8.32 21.70 19.11
C GLY A 366 7.68 22.34 20.34
N SER A 367 6.35 22.52 20.38
CA SER A 367 5.63 22.99 21.57
C SER A 367 5.24 21.84 22.49
N GLY A 368 5.93 21.63 23.60
CA GLY A 368 5.61 20.57 24.57
C GLY A 368 4.22 20.72 25.20
N MET A 369 3.74 21.95 25.37
CA MET A 369 2.37 22.18 25.89
C MET A 369 1.31 21.72 24.86
N LEU A 370 1.50 22.06 23.59
CA LEU A 370 0.58 21.63 22.53
C LEU A 370 0.65 20.10 22.32
N GLU A 371 1.85 19.51 22.40
CA GLU A 371 2.05 18.07 22.35
C GLU A 371 1.23 17.34 23.42
N GLN A 372 1.30 17.83 24.68
CA GLN A 372 0.50 17.26 25.77
C GLN A 372 -1.01 17.36 25.50
N GLN A 373 -1.49 18.51 25.06
CA GLN A 373 -2.90 18.71 24.69
C GLN A 373 -3.34 17.76 23.57
N LEU A 374 -2.49 17.52 22.58
CA LEU A 374 -2.78 16.59 21.48
C LEU A 374 -2.86 15.15 22.00
N TRP A 375 -1.98 14.73 22.91
CA TRP A 375 -2.07 13.40 23.54
C TRP A 375 -3.31 13.26 24.43
N ASP A 376 -3.71 14.30 25.17
CA ASP A 376 -4.93 14.29 25.97
C ASP A 376 -6.17 14.04 25.08
N ARG A 377 -6.23 14.67 23.88
CA ARG A 377 -7.29 14.43 22.90
C ARG A 377 -7.34 12.98 22.42
N ILE A 378 -6.18 12.34 22.22
CA ILE A 378 -6.14 10.91 21.85
C ILE A 378 -6.65 10.05 23.01
N GLY A 379 -6.30 10.39 24.26
CA GLY A 379 -6.83 9.72 25.43
C GLY A 379 -8.36 9.71 25.48
N ASP A 380 -8.99 10.82 25.13
CA ASP A 380 -10.45 10.98 25.11
C ASP A 380 -11.13 10.13 23.98
N LEU A 381 -10.39 9.77 22.93
CA LEU A 381 -10.90 8.95 21.82
C LEU A 381 -10.75 7.43 22.05
N LEU A 382 -9.95 7.04 23.04
CA LEU A 382 -9.76 5.63 23.36
C LEU A 382 -10.83 5.11 24.31
N PRO A 383 -11.29 3.84 24.16
CA PRO A 383 -12.35 3.25 24.99
C PRO A 383 -11.93 3.02 26.44
#